data_dd087e383f96108d231b423563ec8596
#
_entry.id   dd087e383f96108d231b423563ec8596
#
_cell.length_a   1.000
_cell.length_b   1.000
_cell.length_c   1.000
_cell.angle_alpha   90.00
_cell.angle_beta   90.00
_cell.angle_gamma   90.00
#
_symmetry.space_group_name_H-M   'P 1'
#
loop_
_entity.id
_entity.type
_entity.pdbx_description
1 polymer ?
#
loop_
_entity_poly.entity_id
_entity_poly.type
_entity_poly.pdbx_seq_one_letter_code
_entity_poly.pdbx_strand_id
1 'polypeptide(L)'
;MLPTELVNNINFNDSYVNNIIFLNETIIININLCMWKQKWYKKNDPELKEVNIIFSNVINYNWNSNKRKEDILYDTIIEIKAEDNKITVILEDEELLKVSEVTVLSFECTEIQLNYITN
;
A
#
# COMPACT_ATOMS: atom_id res chain seq x y z
N MET A 1 -1.01 -6.52 -13.68
CA MET A 1 -1.66 -5.21 -13.98
C MET A 1 -0.61 -4.11 -13.98
N LEU A 2 -0.86 -3.05 -14.71
CA LEU A 2 0.04 -1.89 -14.75
C LEU A 2 -0.19 -0.99 -13.52
N PRO A 3 0.81 -0.20 -13.11
CA PRO A 3 0.68 0.71 -11.97
C PRO A 3 -0.52 1.65 -12.06
N THR A 4 -0.77 2.23 -13.24
CA THR A 4 -1.92 3.14 -13.43
C THR A 4 -3.27 2.44 -13.32
N GLU A 5 -3.35 1.17 -13.73
CA GLU A 5 -4.56 0.37 -13.55
C GLU A 5 -4.88 0.14 -12.08
N LEU A 6 -3.84 -0.10 -11.26
CA LEU A 6 -4.01 -0.30 -9.83
C LEU A 6 -4.71 0.91 -9.19
N VAL A 7 -4.15 2.11 -9.39
CA VAL A 7 -4.65 3.31 -8.72
C VAL A 7 -5.94 3.82 -9.32
N ASN A 8 -6.25 3.50 -10.58
CA ASN A 8 -7.51 3.86 -11.20
C ASN A 8 -8.67 2.99 -10.73
N ASN A 9 -8.39 1.76 -10.31
CA ASN A 9 -9.43 0.79 -9.97
C ASN A 9 -9.63 0.62 -8.47
N ILE A 10 -8.64 0.96 -7.64
CA ILE A 10 -8.69 0.74 -6.20
C ILE A 10 -8.37 2.03 -5.46
N ASN A 11 -9.23 2.37 -4.51
CA ASN A 11 -8.99 3.47 -3.59
C ASN A 11 -8.33 2.93 -2.32
N PHE A 12 -7.07 3.26 -2.10
CA PHE A 12 -6.29 2.80 -0.95
C PHE A 12 -6.36 3.74 0.26
N ASN A 13 -6.96 4.91 0.12
CA ASN A 13 -7.00 5.90 1.19
C ASN A 13 -7.64 5.32 2.45
N ASP A 14 -7.05 5.61 3.59
CA ASP A 14 -7.46 5.15 4.92
C ASP A 14 -7.32 3.64 5.16
N SER A 15 -6.76 2.90 4.22
CA SER A 15 -6.35 1.51 4.46
C SER A 15 -5.12 1.46 5.36
N TYR A 16 -4.92 0.34 6.06
CA TYR A 16 -3.80 0.18 6.99
C TYR A 16 -2.77 -0.78 6.44
N VAL A 17 -1.49 -0.44 6.62
CA VAL A 17 -0.38 -1.33 6.26
C VAL A 17 -0.05 -2.21 7.46
N ASN A 18 -0.12 -3.51 7.29
CA ASN A 18 0.28 -4.48 8.31
C ASN A 18 1.77 -4.74 8.28
N ASN A 19 2.34 -4.90 7.09
CA ASN A 19 3.78 -5.05 6.93
C ASN A 19 4.21 -4.78 5.49
N ILE A 20 5.51 -4.57 5.31
CA ILE A 20 6.15 -4.40 4.00
C ILE A 20 7.33 -5.35 3.94
N ILE A 21 7.38 -6.19 2.92
CA ILE A 21 8.44 -7.19 2.72
C ILE A 21 9.20 -6.86 1.45
N PHE A 22 10.53 -6.84 1.56
CA PHE A 22 11.45 -6.63 0.43
C PHE A 22 12.17 -7.94 0.14
N LEU A 23 11.93 -8.53 -1.04
CA LEU A 23 12.54 -9.78 -1.47
C LEU A 23 13.14 -9.60 -2.86
N ASN A 24 14.46 -9.41 -2.94
CA ASN A 24 15.17 -9.18 -4.21
C ASN A 24 14.54 -8.00 -4.97
N GLU A 25 13.96 -8.26 -6.14
CA GLU A 25 13.31 -7.25 -6.99
C GLU A 25 11.79 -7.19 -6.76
N THR A 26 11.30 -7.70 -5.63
CA THR A 26 9.88 -7.75 -5.31
C THR A 26 9.61 -7.01 -4.01
N ILE A 27 8.56 -6.19 -4.01
CA ILE A 27 8.02 -5.57 -2.80
C ILE A 27 6.61 -6.11 -2.58
N ILE A 28 6.34 -6.61 -1.37
CA ILE A 28 5.01 -7.07 -0.98
C ILE A 28 4.51 -6.17 0.15
N ILE A 29 3.38 -5.52 -0.08
CA ILE A 29 2.73 -4.70 0.94
C ILE A 29 1.43 -5.42 1.35
N ASN A 30 1.38 -5.88 2.60
CA ASN A 30 0.18 -6.48 3.16
C ASN A 30 -0.63 -5.37 3.82
N ILE A 31 -1.90 -5.24 3.42
CA ILE A 31 -2.77 -4.18 3.90
C ILE A 31 -4.12 -4.74 4.36
N ASN A 32 -4.79 -3.98 5.22
CA ASN A 32 -6.23 -4.11 5.44
C ASN A 32 -6.90 -3.05 4.57
N LEU A 33 -7.44 -3.48 3.44
CA LEU A 33 -8.08 -2.61 2.46
C LEU A 33 -9.42 -2.13 2.97
N CYS A 34 -9.62 -0.82 2.93
CA CYS A 34 -10.89 -0.18 3.32
C CYS A 34 -11.92 -0.43 2.21
N MET A 35 -12.74 -1.47 2.37
CA MET A 35 -13.64 -1.96 1.32
C MET A 35 -14.80 -1.00 1.05
N TRP A 36 -15.30 -0.30 2.09
CA TRP A 36 -16.41 0.61 1.93
C TRP A 36 -16.08 1.83 1.03
N LYS A 37 -14.82 2.08 0.76
CA LYS A 37 -14.38 3.13 -0.17
C LYS A 37 -14.34 2.67 -1.62
N GLN A 38 -14.53 1.38 -1.88
CA GLN A 38 -14.44 0.85 -3.23
C GLN A 38 -15.76 1.03 -3.98
N LYS A 39 -15.67 1.21 -5.30
CA LYS A 39 -16.84 1.43 -6.17
C LYS A 39 -17.81 0.25 -6.17
N TRP A 40 -17.30 -0.97 -5.96
CA TRP A 40 -18.10 -2.20 -5.98
C TRP A 40 -18.62 -2.61 -4.60
N TYR A 41 -18.36 -1.80 -3.56
CA TYR A 41 -18.79 -2.13 -2.19
C TYR A 41 -20.30 -2.18 -2.08
N LYS A 42 -20.82 -3.22 -1.41
CA LYS A 42 -22.22 -3.41 -1.09
C LYS A 42 -22.41 -3.41 0.41
N LYS A 43 -23.58 -2.92 0.86
CA LYS A 43 -23.89 -2.68 2.27
C LYS A 43 -23.56 -3.82 3.24
N ASN A 44 -23.65 -5.08 2.79
CA ASN A 44 -23.42 -6.25 3.63
C ASN A 44 -22.03 -6.86 3.44
N ASP A 45 -21.19 -6.26 2.60
CA ASP A 45 -19.82 -6.74 2.42
C ASP A 45 -18.95 -6.37 3.63
N PRO A 46 -17.88 -7.13 3.91
CA PRO A 46 -16.94 -6.74 4.97
C PRO A 46 -16.39 -5.34 4.75
N GLU A 47 -16.24 -4.57 5.83
CA GLU A 47 -15.69 -3.22 5.75
C GLU A 47 -14.19 -3.20 5.49
N LEU A 48 -13.46 -4.23 5.94
CA LEU A 48 -12.03 -4.39 5.73
C LEU A 48 -11.74 -5.76 5.13
N LYS A 49 -10.73 -5.82 4.27
CA LYS A 49 -10.26 -7.08 3.70
C LYS A 49 -8.75 -7.08 3.61
N GLU A 50 -8.13 -8.16 4.06
CA GLU A 50 -6.68 -8.30 3.96
C GLU A 50 -6.26 -8.63 2.54
N VAL A 51 -5.27 -7.90 2.03
CA VAL A 51 -4.80 -7.99 0.65
C VAL A 51 -3.28 -7.91 0.64
N ASN A 52 -2.63 -8.75 -0.15
CA ASN A 52 -1.23 -8.57 -0.51
C ASN A 52 -1.14 -7.87 -1.86
N ILE A 53 -0.41 -6.77 -1.91
CA ILE A 53 -0.05 -6.11 -3.15
C ILE A 53 1.38 -6.52 -3.47
N ILE A 54 1.57 -7.21 -4.59
CA ILE A 54 2.88 -7.72 -5.00
C ILE A 54 3.37 -6.92 -6.19
N PHE A 55 4.46 -6.19 -5.98
CA PHE A 55 5.12 -5.39 -7.03
C PHE A 55 6.36 -6.14 -7.50
N SER A 56 6.42 -6.45 -8.79
CA SER A 56 7.51 -7.24 -9.36
C SER A 56 8.39 -6.39 -10.29
N ASN A 57 9.65 -6.81 -10.45
CA ASN A 57 10.66 -6.11 -11.25
C ASN A 57 10.89 -4.69 -10.74
N VAL A 58 11.02 -4.58 -9.43
CA VAL A 58 11.22 -3.29 -8.75
C VAL A 58 12.63 -2.78 -8.98
N ILE A 59 12.73 -1.52 -9.41
CA ILE A 59 14.01 -0.81 -9.57
C ILE A 59 13.86 0.60 -8.98
N ASN A 60 15.00 1.27 -8.77
CA ASN A 60 15.06 2.66 -8.31
C ASN A 60 14.27 2.91 -7.02
N TYR A 61 14.40 1.97 -6.11
CA TYR A 61 13.75 2.02 -4.81
C TYR A 61 14.31 3.13 -3.94
N ASN A 62 13.42 3.90 -3.30
CA ASN A 62 13.77 4.95 -2.35
C ASN A 62 12.84 4.90 -1.14
N TRP A 63 13.43 4.75 0.04
CA TRP A 63 12.74 4.76 1.32
C TRP A 63 13.05 6.07 2.04
N ASN A 64 12.07 6.95 2.17
CA ASN A 64 12.19 8.23 2.85
C ASN A 64 11.30 8.22 4.10
N SER A 65 11.91 7.91 5.23
CA SER A 65 11.21 7.81 6.51
C SER A 65 12.20 7.86 7.67
N ASN A 66 11.74 8.34 8.82
CA ASN A 66 12.46 8.19 10.08
C ASN A 66 12.26 6.80 10.70
N LYS A 67 11.29 6.02 10.18
CA LYS A 67 11.02 4.66 10.63
C LYS A 67 11.76 3.66 9.75
N ARG A 68 12.18 2.54 10.33
CA ARG A 68 12.64 1.40 9.54
C ARG A 68 11.42 0.69 8.95
N LYS A 69 11.61 0.00 7.82
CA LYS A 69 10.53 -0.76 7.20
C LYS A 69 9.93 -1.82 8.13
N GLU A 70 10.75 -2.40 9.01
CA GLU A 70 10.32 -3.40 9.99
C GLU A 70 9.38 -2.82 11.07
N ASP A 71 9.41 -1.51 11.25
CA ASP A 71 8.61 -0.81 12.26
C ASP A 71 7.27 -0.31 11.72
N ILE A 72 6.99 -0.54 10.44
CA ILE A 72 5.68 -0.22 9.86
C ILE A 72 4.66 -1.24 10.35
N LEU A 73 3.69 -0.75 11.12
CA LEU A 73 2.59 -1.54 11.64
C LEU A 73 1.39 -0.64 11.84
N TYR A 74 0.31 -0.92 11.11
CA TYR A 74 -0.94 -0.15 11.15
C TYR A 74 -0.81 1.31 10.71
N ASP A 75 0.26 1.65 10.00
CA ASP A 75 0.37 2.96 9.37
C ASP A 75 -0.76 3.13 8.35
N THR A 76 -1.35 4.31 8.34
CA THR A 76 -2.45 4.62 7.43
C THR A 76 -1.91 4.99 6.07
N ILE A 77 -2.52 4.45 5.02
CA ILE A 77 -2.20 4.87 3.65
C ILE A 77 -2.90 6.21 3.39
N ILE A 78 -2.11 7.25 3.20
CA ILE A 78 -2.61 8.56 2.77
C ILE A 78 -2.96 8.50 1.29
N GLU A 79 -2.05 7.97 0.48
CA GLU A 79 -2.24 7.90 -0.96
C GLU A 79 -1.26 6.91 -1.59
N ILE A 80 -1.69 6.23 -2.64
CA ILE A 80 -0.81 5.53 -3.57
C ILE A 80 -0.98 6.21 -4.92
N LYS A 81 0.12 6.74 -5.46
CA LYS A 81 0.16 7.42 -6.75
C LYS A 81 0.88 6.55 -7.77
N ALA A 82 0.44 6.62 -9.01
CA ALA A 82 1.15 6.00 -10.12
C ALA A 82 1.30 6.98 -11.26
N GLU A 83 2.51 7.05 -11.79
CA GLU A 83 2.85 7.82 -12.99
C GLU A 83 3.72 6.93 -13.86
N ASP A 84 3.20 6.51 -15.01
CA ASP A 84 3.83 5.50 -15.85
C ASP A 84 4.13 4.24 -15.03
N ASN A 85 5.40 3.83 -14.92
CA ASN A 85 5.82 2.66 -14.13
C ASN A 85 6.23 3.02 -12.70
N LYS A 86 6.13 4.29 -12.31
CA LYS A 86 6.54 4.76 -11.00
C LYS A 86 5.38 4.72 -10.01
N ILE A 87 5.61 4.09 -8.87
CA ILE A 87 4.69 4.05 -7.74
C ILE A 87 5.25 4.90 -6.61
N THR A 88 4.40 5.69 -5.98
CA THR A 88 4.70 6.41 -4.74
C THR A 88 3.65 6.05 -3.71
N VAL A 89 4.09 5.52 -2.57
CA VAL A 89 3.24 5.15 -1.43
C VAL A 89 3.52 6.12 -0.30
N ILE A 90 2.49 6.82 0.16
CA ILE A 90 2.60 7.78 1.26
C ILE A 90 1.83 7.23 2.46
N LEU A 91 2.55 7.03 3.56
CA LEU A 91 2.02 6.47 4.80
C LEU A 91 2.15 7.47 5.93
N GLU A 92 1.24 7.39 6.89
CA GLU A 92 1.29 8.21 8.10
C GLU A 92 1.11 7.35 9.34
N ASP A 93 1.98 7.57 10.33
CA ASP A 93 1.87 6.97 11.65
C ASP A 93 1.06 7.94 12.52
N GLU A 94 -0.14 7.53 12.91
CA GLU A 94 -1.06 8.36 13.69
C GLU A 94 -1.06 8.02 15.19
N GLU A 95 0.08 7.73 15.78
CA GLU A 95 0.14 7.51 17.23
C GLU A 95 -0.31 8.76 18.00
N LEU A 96 -1.21 8.55 18.98
CA LEU A 96 -1.97 9.59 19.65
C LEU A 96 -1.19 10.66 20.42
N LEU A 97 0.09 10.44 20.70
CA LEU A 97 0.88 11.36 21.56
C LEU A 97 2.19 11.78 20.91
N LYS A 98 2.36 11.50 19.63
CA LYS A 98 3.56 11.89 18.87
C LYS A 98 3.19 12.76 17.70
N VAL A 99 4.15 13.55 17.24
CA VAL A 99 4.03 14.24 15.95
C VAL A 99 3.88 13.17 14.87
N SER A 100 2.89 13.33 14.00
CA SER A 100 2.67 12.43 12.87
C SER A 100 3.95 12.27 12.06
N GLU A 101 4.35 11.02 11.80
CA GLU A 101 5.48 10.71 10.96
C GLU A 101 4.99 10.22 9.61
N VAL A 102 5.52 10.81 8.55
CA VAL A 102 5.18 10.47 7.17
C VAL A 102 6.31 9.65 6.58
N THR A 103 5.93 8.55 5.94
CA THR A 103 6.84 7.71 5.16
C THR A 103 6.48 7.81 3.70
N VAL A 104 7.48 8.04 2.86
CA VAL A 104 7.32 8.06 1.41
C VAL A 104 8.20 6.97 0.81
N LEU A 105 7.57 5.95 0.25
CA LEU A 105 8.23 4.87 -0.47
C LEU A 105 7.96 5.06 -1.94
N SER A 106 9.01 5.12 -2.76
CA SER A 106 8.86 5.20 -4.21
C SER A 106 9.75 4.18 -4.91
N PHE A 107 9.28 3.69 -6.03
CA PHE A 107 9.98 2.72 -6.86
C PHE A 107 9.33 2.65 -8.23
N GLU A 108 10.03 1.99 -9.16
CA GLU A 108 9.46 1.64 -10.46
C GLU A 108 9.23 0.14 -10.50
N CYS A 109 8.15 -0.29 -11.13
CA CYS A 109 7.82 -1.71 -11.33
C CYS A 109 7.08 -1.89 -12.65
N THR A 110 7.07 -3.13 -13.16
CA THR A 110 6.40 -3.44 -14.43
C THR A 110 5.18 -4.31 -14.25
N GLU A 111 5.06 -4.99 -13.11
CA GLU A 111 3.98 -5.95 -12.88
C GLU A 111 3.46 -5.82 -11.46
N ILE A 112 2.13 -5.81 -11.31
CA ILE A 112 1.48 -5.76 -10.00
C ILE A 112 0.42 -6.86 -9.93
N GLN A 113 0.41 -7.58 -8.82
CA GLN A 113 -0.59 -8.61 -8.54
C GLN A 113 -1.26 -8.31 -7.20
N LEU A 114 -2.58 -8.46 -7.16
CA LEU A 114 -3.36 -8.36 -5.93
C LEU A 114 -3.82 -9.75 -5.52
N ASN A 115 -3.49 -10.16 -4.29
CA ASN A 115 -3.96 -11.40 -3.71
C ASN A 115 -4.83 -11.10 -2.50
N TYR A 116 -6.13 -11.36 -2.60
CA TYR A 116 -7.03 -11.28 -1.46
C TYR A 116 -6.82 -12.50 -0.58
N ILE A 117 -6.57 -12.26 0.70
CA ILE A 117 -6.37 -13.35 1.65
C ILE A 117 -7.74 -13.79 2.15
N THR A 118 -8.05 -15.07 1.94
CA THR A 118 -9.31 -15.66 2.41
C THR A 118 -9.04 -16.45 3.69
N ASN A 119 -9.87 -16.19 4.68
CA ASN A 119 -9.84 -16.95 5.93
C ASN A 119 -10.84 -18.10 5.88
#